data_22c15d4e550550c07c82d3752b33b166
#
_entry.id   22c15d4e550550c07c82d3752b33b166
#
_cell.length_a   1.000
_cell.length_b   1.000
_cell.length_c   1.000
_cell.angle_alpha   90.00
_cell.angle_beta   90.00
_cell.angle_gamma   90.00
#
_symmetry.space_group_name_H-M   'P 1'
#
loop_
_entity.id
_entity.type
_entity.pdbx_description
1 polymer ?
#
loop_
_entity_poly.entity_id
_entity_poly.type
_entity_poly.pdbx_seq_one_letter_code
_entity_poly.pdbx_strand_id
1 'polypeptide(L)'
;LGYADWKISVVSSNFIALLLILTISISVHVIERFVELKKQDLDDRLVSETFSQMFIPCFFAVLTTGVAFLSLISGDIKPVLEFGKMMTVGIIVVFIFTFTFVPLAFHNFSFGTLQASSKIDRLPTKIGKNTITNKAKILFASIFLSLLFIVGANNLKVENKFIDYFKKNTEIYQGMSELD
;
A
#
# COMPACT_ATOMS: atom_id res chain seq x y z
N LEU A 1 -3.62 -21.90 0.58
CA LEU A 1 -2.80 -21.94 -0.66
C LEU A 1 -2.83 -23.33 -1.31
N GLY A 2 -2.87 -24.44 -0.57
CA GLY A 2 -2.90 -25.79 -1.11
C GLY A 2 -4.20 -26.19 -1.83
N TYR A 3 -5.33 -25.55 -1.55
CA TYR A 3 -6.63 -25.89 -2.16
C TYR A 3 -6.88 -25.21 -3.52
N ALA A 4 -6.15 -24.13 -3.83
CA ALA A 4 -6.38 -23.34 -5.03
C ALA A 4 -5.32 -23.58 -6.14
N ASP A 5 -4.45 -24.56 -5.98
CA ASP A 5 -3.34 -24.90 -6.90
C ASP A 5 -2.46 -23.70 -7.32
N TRP A 6 -2.38 -22.70 -6.44
CA TRP A 6 -1.61 -21.49 -6.70
C TRP A 6 -0.13 -21.74 -6.48
N LYS A 7 0.61 -21.67 -7.56
CA LYS A 7 2.08 -21.80 -7.56
C LYS A 7 2.70 -20.49 -7.09
N ILE A 8 3.46 -20.56 -6.01
CA ILE A 8 4.21 -19.40 -5.53
C ILE A 8 5.38 -19.18 -6.48
N SER A 9 5.34 -18.09 -7.23
CA SER A 9 6.46 -17.60 -8.05
C SER A 9 7.30 -16.61 -7.26
N VAL A 10 8.48 -16.26 -7.78
CA VAL A 10 9.35 -15.23 -7.18
C VAL A 10 8.61 -13.89 -7.04
N VAL A 11 7.76 -13.56 -8.00
CA VAL A 11 6.95 -12.32 -7.96
C VAL A 11 5.87 -12.40 -6.89
N SER A 12 5.22 -13.55 -6.74
CA SER A 12 4.17 -13.74 -5.74
C SER A 12 4.70 -13.94 -4.32
N SER A 13 5.99 -14.23 -4.13
CA SER A 13 6.56 -14.36 -2.78
C SER A 13 6.50 -13.06 -1.98
N ASN A 14 6.47 -11.92 -2.66
CA ASN A 14 6.41 -10.60 -2.03
C ASN A 14 4.99 -10.18 -1.59
N PHE A 15 3.95 -10.99 -1.91
CA PHE A 15 2.57 -10.63 -1.63
C PHE A 15 2.26 -10.48 -0.14
N ILE A 16 2.90 -11.30 0.72
CA ILE A 16 2.71 -11.25 2.17
C ILE A 16 3.16 -9.90 2.73
N ALA A 17 4.33 -9.41 2.30
CA ALA A 17 4.83 -8.10 2.71
C ALA A 17 3.90 -6.97 2.30
N LEU A 18 3.37 -7.01 1.07
CA LEU A 18 2.42 -6.02 0.56
C LEU A 18 1.10 -6.06 1.33
N LEU A 19 0.53 -7.24 1.60
CA LEU A 19 -0.69 -7.35 2.39
C LEU A 19 -0.49 -6.86 3.83
N LEU A 20 0.67 -7.11 4.42
CA LEU A 20 0.99 -6.61 5.76
C LEU A 20 1.06 -5.09 5.78
N ILE A 21 1.70 -4.47 4.79
CA ILE A 21 1.76 -3.00 4.64
C ILE A 21 0.35 -2.43 4.49
N LEU A 22 -0.50 -3.02 3.65
CA LEU A 22 -1.88 -2.58 3.46
C LEU A 22 -2.70 -2.73 4.73
N THR A 23 -2.54 -3.85 5.47
CA THR A 23 -3.22 -4.07 6.75
C THR A 23 -2.84 -3.01 7.77
N ILE A 24 -1.55 -2.73 7.91
CA ILE A 24 -1.06 -1.70 8.83
C ILE A 24 -1.60 -0.33 8.40
N SER A 25 -1.57 0.00 7.11
CA SER A 25 -2.06 1.28 6.59
C SER A 25 -3.53 1.51 6.94
N ILE A 26 -4.40 0.55 6.65
CA ILE A 26 -5.84 0.66 6.98
C ILE A 26 -6.03 0.75 8.50
N SER A 27 -5.33 -0.07 9.27
CA SER A 27 -5.43 -0.08 10.73
C SER A 27 -4.99 1.27 11.34
N VAL A 28 -3.92 1.85 10.84
CA VAL A 28 -3.44 3.17 11.30
C VAL A 28 -4.49 4.25 11.06
N HIS A 29 -5.11 4.30 9.88
CA HIS A 29 -6.17 5.28 9.59
C HIS A 29 -7.36 5.15 10.54
N VAL A 30 -7.77 3.91 10.83
CA VAL A 30 -8.86 3.66 11.80
C VAL A 30 -8.45 4.08 13.21
N ILE A 31 -7.22 3.78 13.63
CA ILE A 31 -6.70 4.15 14.96
C ILE A 31 -6.58 5.68 15.09
N GLU A 32 -6.06 6.35 14.08
CA GLU A 32 -5.96 7.83 14.09
C GLU A 32 -7.33 8.48 14.25
N ARG A 33 -8.34 7.99 13.52
CA ARG A 33 -9.70 8.50 13.65
C ARG A 33 -10.30 8.21 15.02
N PHE A 34 -10.06 7.03 15.57
CA PHE A 34 -10.47 6.69 16.93
C PHE A 34 -9.87 7.65 17.98
N VAL A 35 -8.57 7.93 17.88
CA VAL A 35 -7.88 8.86 18.80
C VAL A 35 -8.41 10.29 18.64
N GLU A 36 -8.73 10.70 17.42
CA GLU A 36 -9.31 12.02 17.14
C GLU A 36 -10.70 12.17 17.77
N LEU A 37 -11.59 11.20 17.57
CA LEU A 37 -12.94 11.21 18.13
C LEU A 37 -12.94 11.07 19.65
N LYS A 38 -11.99 10.33 20.22
CA LYS A 38 -11.84 10.21 21.68
C LYS A 38 -11.55 11.56 22.35
N LYS A 39 -10.93 12.50 21.67
CA LYS A 39 -10.71 13.87 22.17
C LYS A 39 -12.01 14.71 22.23
N GLN A 40 -13.10 14.22 21.61
CA GLN A 40 -14.39 14.91 21.53
C GLN A 40 -15.42 14.41 22.56
N ASP A 41 -15.01 13.65 23.58
CA ASP A 41 -15.85 13.15 24.70
C ASP A 41 -17.05 12.28 24.28
N LEU A 42 -16.89 11.48 23.23
CA LEU A 42 -17.92 10.57 22.71
C LEU A 42 -17.80 9.15 23.31
N ASP A 43 -17.80 9.02 24.65
CA ASP A 43 -17.41 7.75 25.30
C ASP A 43 -18.23 6.54 24.89
N ASP A 44 -19.57 6.59 24.88
CA ASP A 44 -20.44 5.42 24.66
C ASP A 44 -20.57 4.98 23.18
N ARG A 45 -20.31 5.86 22.22
CA ARG A 45 -20.47 5.60 20.77
C ARG A 45 -19.16 5.67 19.97
N LEU A 46 -18.05 5.85 20.66
CA LEU A 46 -16.76 6.13 20.05
C LEU A 46 -16.34 5.08 19.00
N VAL A 47 -16.48 3.79 19.35
CA VAL A 47 -16.11 2.69 18.44
C VAL A 47 -17.04 2.70 17.22
N SER A 48 -18.35 2.72 17.43
CA SER A 48 -19.34 2.69 16.35
C SER A 48 -19.17 3.88 15.39
N GLU A 49 -18.96 5.08 15.93
CA GLU A 49 -18.79 6.30 15.15
C GLU A 49 -17.48 6.26 14.32
N THR A 50 -16.39 5.79 14.92
CA THR A 50 -15.11 5.62 14.24
C THR A 50 -15.24 4.71 13.02
N PHE A 51 -15.86 3.55 13.21
CA PHE A 51 -15.99 2.59 12.13
C PHE A 51 -16.98 3.03 11.06
N SER A 52 -18.08 3.67 11.42
CA SER A 52 -19.03 4.25 10.47
C SER A 52 -18.37 5.29 9.57
N GLN A 53 -17.55 6.17 10.14
CA GLN A 53 -16.87 7.22 9.38
C GLN A 53 -15.72 6.70 8.53
N MET A 54 -15.02 5.64 8.98
CA MET A 54 -13.86 5.09 8.27
C MET A 54 -14.24 4.01 7.24
N PHE A 55 -15.43 3.43 7.34
CA PHE A 55 -15.87 2.38 6.43
C PHE A 55 -15.81 2.81 4.96
N ILE A 56 -16.44 3.93 4.64
CA ILE A 56 -16.53 4.42 3.25
C ILE A 56 -15.15 4.76 2.66
N PRO A 57 -14.31 5.57 3.29
CA PRO A 57 -12.97 5.86 2.76
C PRO A 57 -12.10 4.61 2.59
N CYS A 58 -12.09 3.72 3.57
CA CYS A 58 -11.31 2.48 3.50
C CYS A 58 -11.86 1.52 2.44
N PHE A 59 -13.19 1.43 2.28
CA PHE A 59 -13.83 0.63 1.24
C PHE A 59 -13.41 1.10 -0.16
N PHE A 60 -13.47 2.41 -0.44
CA PHE A 60 -13.03 2.93 -1.73
C PHE A 60 -11.54 2.74 -1.97
N ALA A 61 -10.69 2.88 -0.95
CA ALA A 61 -9.27 2.61 -1.06
C ALA A 61 -8.99 1.14 -1.43
N VAL A 62 -9.67 0.21 -0.77
CA VAL A 62 -9.59 -1.24 -1.06
C VAL A 62 -10.15 -1.55 -2.44
N LEU A 63 -11.26 -0.95 -2.82
CA LEU A 63 -11.89 -1.15 -4.12
C LEU A 63 -10.97 -0.70 -5.26
N THR A 64 -10.42 0.52 -5.18
CA THR A 64 -9.50 1.04 -6.21
C THR A 64 -8.22 0.21 -6.31
N THR A 65 -7.66 -0.20 -5.17
CA THR A 65 -6.48 -1.06 -5.15
C THR A 65 -6.80 -2.47 -5.68
N GLY A 66 -7.96 -3.01 -5.33
CA GLY A 66 -8.45 -4.29 -5.85
C GLY A 66 -8.62 -4.27 -7.37
N VAL A 67 -9.22 -3.21 -7.92
CA VAL A 67 -9.34 -3.03 -9.37
C VAL A 67 -7.97 -2.94 -10.06
N ALA A 68 -7.00 -2.26 -9.44
CA ALA A 68 -5.63 -2.20 -9.96
C ALA A 68 -4.99 -3.59 -10.03
N PHE A 69 -5.14 -4.44 -9.01
CA PHE A 69 -4.65 -5.81 -9.05
C PHE A 69 -5.44 -6.71 -9.99
N LEU A 70 -6.76 -6.50 -10.13
CA LEU A 70 -7.57 -7.21 -11.10
C LEU A 70 -7.13 -6.91 -12.55
N SER A 71 -6.66 -5.71 -12.83
CA SER A 71 -6.17 -5.37 -14.17
C SER A 71 -4.95 -6.22 -14.61
N LEU A 72 -4.16 -6.71 -13.65
CA LEU A 72 -3.03 -7.61 -13.94
C LEU A 72 -3.47 -8.97 -14.48
N ILE A 73 -4.74 -9.36 -14.27
CA ILE A 73 -5.29 -10.63 -14.76
C ILE A 73 -5.46 -10.60 -16.29
N SER A 74 -5.52 -9.41 -16.88
CA SER A 74 -5.60 -9.24 -18.34
C SER A 74 -4.24 -9.38 -19.06
N GLY A 75 -3.14 -9.57 -18.30
CA GLY A 75 -1.79 -9.73 -18.87
C GLY A 75 -1.50 -11.19 -19.26
N ASP A 76 -0.55 -11.37 -20.16
CA ASP A 76 -0.16 -12.70 -20.68
C ASP A 76 0.92 -13.39 -19.82
N ILE A 77 1.50 -12.68 -18.86
CA ILE A 77 2.60 -13.18 -18.01
C ILE A 77 2.03 -13.94 -16.81
N LYS A 78 2.08 -15.27 -16.84
CA LYS A 78 1.53 -16.14 -15.78
C LYS A 78 1.88 -15.74 -14.34
N PRO A 79 3.15 -15.44 -13.98
CA PRO A 79 3.48 -15.02 -12.61
C PRO A 79 2.77 -13.74 -12.16
N VAL A 80 2.58 -12.78 -13.09
CA VAL A 80 1.93 -11.50 -12.82
C VAL A 80 0.41 -11.70 -12.65
N LEU A 81 -0.18 -12.55 -13.48
CA LEU A 81 -1.60 -12.91 -13.40
C LEU A 81 -1.93 -13.61 -12.07
N GLU A 82 -1.11 -14.58 -11.65
CA GLU A 82 -1.30 -15.27 -10.37
C GLU A 82 -1.12 -14.30 -9.18
N PHE A 83 -0.14 -13.42 -9.25
CA PHE A 83 0.06 -12.35 -8.26
C PHE A 83 -1.16 -11.42 -8.16
N GLY A 84 -1.72 -10.97 -9.29
CA GLY A 84 -2.92 -10.14 -9.33
C GLY A 84 -4.12 -10.80 -8.65
N LYS A 85 -4.35 -12.11 -8.92
CA LYS A 85 -5.41 -12.89 -8.26
C LYS A 85 -5.20 -12.99 -6.75
N MET A 86 -4.00 -13.34 -6.30
CA MET A 86 -3.67 -13.45 -4.88
C MET A 86 -3.85 -12.13 -4.16
N MET A 87 -3.38 -11.03 -4.74
CA MET A 87 -3.50 -9.70 -4.15
C MET A 87 -4.96 -9.25 -4.06
N THR A 88 -5.77 -9.49 -5.09
CA THR A 88 -7.19 -9.12 -5.08
C THR A 88 -7.96 -9.84 -3.98
N VAL A 89 -7.76 -11.14 -3.84
CA VAL A 89 -8.39 -11.91 -2.74
C VAL A 89 -7.83 -11.45 -1.40
N GLY A 90 -6.51 -11.28 -1.32
CA GLY A 90 -5.83 -10.88 -0.09
C GLY A 90 -6.32 -9.53 0.46
N ILE A 91 -6.51 -8.51 -0.40
CA ILE A 91 -6.96 -7.19 0.06
C ILE A 91 -8.42 -7.21 0.56
N ILE A 92 -9.29 -8.05 -0.04
CA ILE A 92 -10.66 -8.24 0.44
C ILE A 92 -10.64 -8.88 1.83
N VAL A 93 -9.83 -9.93 2.02
CA VAL A 93 -9.66 -10.59 3.33
C VAL A 93 -9.12 -9.60 4.37
N VAL A 94 -8.11 -8.80 4.02
CA VAL A 94 -7.55 -7.77 4.90
C VAL A 94 -8.61 -6.76 5.32
N PHE A 95 -9.44 -6.30 4.39
CA PHE A 95 -10.52 -5.36 4.69
C PHE A 95 -11.52 -5.94 5.69
N ILE A 96 -12.04 -7.14 5.40
CA ILE A 96 -12.98 -7.84 6.28
C ILE A 96 -12.36 -8.07 7.66
N PHE A 97 -11.10 -8.56 7.69
CA PHE A 97 -10.39 -8.81 8.93
C PHE A 97 -10.22 -7.53 9.76
N THR A 98 -9.78 -6.44 9.14
CA THR A 98 -9.57 -5.17 9.84
C THR A 98 -10.87 -4.63 10.42
N PHE A 99 -11.95 -4.63 9.65
CA PHE A 99 -13.25 -4.11 10.10
C PHE A 99 -13.99 -5.04 11.09
N THR A 100 -13.56 -6.29 11.21
CA THR A 100 -14.10 -7.24 12.22
C THR A 100 -13.22 -7.26 13.47
N PHE A 101 -11.91 -7.36 13.30
CA PHE A 101 -10.98 -7.60 14.41
C PHE A 101 -10.61 -6.33 15.17
N VAL A 102 -10.43 -5.20 14.48
CA VAL A 102 -10.02 -3.95 15.13
C VAL A 102 -11.10 -3.41 16.10
N PRO A 103 -12.42 -3.38 15.75
CA PRO A 103 -13.45 -2.97 16.71
C PRO A 103 -13.53 -3.92 17.91
N LEU A 104 -13.35 -5.22 17.69
CA LEU A 104 -13.35 -6.20 18.78
C LEU A 104 -12.16 -5.98 19.71
N ALA A 105 -10.99 -5.65 19.16
CA ALA A 105 -9.82 -5.28 19.95
C ALA A 105 -10.06 -4.00 20.77
N PHE A 106 -10.68 -2.99 20.19
CA PHE A 106 -11.00 -1.75 20.91
C PHE A 106 -12.01 -1.95 22.04
N HIS A 107 -12.96 -2.85 21.87
CA HIS A 107 -13.93 -3.17 22.91
C HIS A 107 -13.29 -3.94 24.09
N ASN A 108 -12.38 -4.88 23.83
CA ASN A 108 -11.80 -5.75 24.85
C ASN A 108 -10.55 -5.16 25.53
N PHE A 109 -9.81 -4.32 24.81
CA PHE A 109 -8.64 -3.65 25.36
C PHE A 109 -9.01 -2.22 25.73
N SER A 110 -9.06 -1.91 27.03
CA SER A 110 -9.05 -0.52 27.49
C SER A 110 -7.75 0.13 27.05
N PHE A 111 -7.77 0.75 25.88
CA PHE A 111 -6.67 1.62 25.48
C PHE A 111 -6.68 2.83 26.42
N GLY A 112 -5.93 2.72 27.53
CA GLY A 112 -5.62 3.83 28.40
C GLY A 112 -5.13 5.00 27.55
N THR A 113 -5.18 6.19 28.07
CA THR A 113 -4.88 7.45 27.40
C THR A 113 -3.74 7.31 26.37
N LEU A 114 -4.08 7.00 25.11
CA LEU A 114 -3.18 7.20 24.00
C LEU A 114 -3.03 8.72 23.86
N GLN A 115 -2.15 9.28 24.70
CA GLN A 115 -1.73 10.66 24.54
C GLN A 115 -0.96 10.69 23.21
N ALA A 116 -1.62 11.18 22.17
CA ALA A 116 -0.94 11.56 20.95
C ALA A 116 0.22 12.48 21.38
N SER A 117 1.45 12.01 21.18
CA SER A 117 2.63 12.75 21.60
C SER A 117 2.61 14.11 20.91
N SER A 118 2.45 15.17 21.67
CA SER A 118 2.39 16.55 21.17
C SER A 118 3.63 16.97 20.36
N LYS A 119 4.68 16.15 20.36
CA LYS A 119 5.88 16.35 19.53
C LYS A 119 5.66 15.96 18.06
N ILE A 120 4.81 14.96 17.78
CA ILE A 120 4.51 14.52 16.41
C ILE A 120 3.61 15.53 15.70
N ASP A 121 2.69 16.18 16.41
CA ASP A 121 1.78 17.20 15.86
C ASP A 121 2.51 18.47 15.37
N ARG A 122 3.73 18.74 15.86
CA ARG A 122 4.49 19.95 15.50
C ARG A 122 5.15 19.86 14.12
N LEU A 123 5.50 18.66 13.67
CA LEU A 123 6.17 18.48 12.37
C LEU A 123 5.23 18.77 11.19
N PRO A 124 4.02 18.16 11.08
CA PRO A 124 3.11 18.44 9.98
C PRO A 124 2.63 19.90 9.99
N THR A 125 2.41 20.52 11.16
CA THR A 125 2.02 21.92 11.27
C THR A 125 3.13 22.87 10.80
N LYS A 126 4.39 22.59 11.14
CA LYS A 126 5.53 23.39 10.71
C LYS A 126 5.76 23.27 9.19
N ILE A 127 5.66 22.05 8.66
CA ILE A 127 5.77 21.80 7.22
C ILE A 127 4.64 22.50 6.48
N GLY A 128 3.39 22.34 6.93
CA GLY A 128 2.21 22.97 6.33
C GLY A 128 2.33 24.49 6.29
N LYS A 129 2.72 25.12 7.41
CA LYS A 129 2.91 26.57 7.50
C LYS A 129 4.01 27.04 6.55
N ASN A 130 5.14 26.34 6.49
CA ASN A 130 6.24 26.66 5.58
C ASN A 130 5.84 26.51 4.10
N THR A 131 5.04 25.49 3.81
CA THR A 131 4.51 25.24 2.44
C THR A 131 3.59 26.38 1.99
N ILE A 132 2.69 26.82 2.86
CA ILE A 132 1.77 27.94 2.55
C ILE A 132 2.54 29.24 2.35
N THR A 133 3.54 29.52 3.22
CA THR A 133 4.33 30.75 3.14
C THR A 133 5.21 30.78 1.89
N ASN A 134 5.75 29.65 1.46
CA ASN A 134 6.66 29.55 0.31
C ASN A 134 6.02 28.86 -0.91
N LYS A 135 4.70 28.92 -1.05
CA LYS A 135 3.94 28.20 -2.09
C LYS A 135 4.50 28.35 -3.51
N ALA A 136 4.89 29.54 -3.90
CA ALA A 136 5.46 29.78 -5.23
C ALA A 136 6.81 29.09 -5.42
N LYS A 137 7.70 29.15 -4.44
CA LYS A 137 9.03 28.51 -4.51
C LYS A 137 8.89 26.98 -4.58
N ILE A 138 7.97 26.42 -3.80
CA ILE A 138 7.71 24.97 -3.79
C ILE A 138 7.10 24.53 -5.12
N LEU A 139 6.16 25.32 -5.68
CA LEU A 139 5.58 25.04 -6.99
C LEU A 139 6.67 25.05 -8.08
N PHE A 140 7.51 26.08 -8.13
CA PHE A 140 8.62 26.12 -9.09
C PHE A 140 9.60 24.97 -8.91
N ALA A 141 9.96 24.63 -7.66
CA ALA A 141 10.84 23.51 -7.36
C ALA A 141 10.23 22.17 -7.81
N SER A 142 8.92 21.95 -7.60
CA SER A 142 8.24 20.73 -8.01
C SER A 142 8.15 20.60 -9.53
N ILE A 143 7.84 21.71 -10.24
CA ILE A 143 7.84 21.72 -11.71
C ILE A 143 9.24 21.45 -12.25
N PHE A 144 10.25 22.12 -11.72
CA PHE A 144 11.65 21.90 -12.12
C PHE A 144 12.09 20.43 -11.89
N LEU A 145 11.76 19.87 -10.74
CA LEU A 145 12.06 18.48 -10.44
C LEU A 145 11.32 17.51 -11.38
N SER A 146 10.05 17.78 -11.69
CA SER A 146 9.27 16.99 -12.65
C SER A 146 9.89 17.02 -14.04
N LEU A 147 10.36 18.18 -14.51
CA LEU A 147 11.04 18.29 -15.80
C LEU A 147 12.35 17.51 -15.83
N LEU A 148 13.13 17.54 -14.73
CA LEU A 148 14.35 16.72 -14.61
C LEU A 148 14.03 15.21 -14.70
N PHE A 149 12.95 14.76 -14.06
CA PHE A 149 12.54 13.36 -14.16
C PHE A 149 12.09 12.97 -15.57
N ILE A 150 11.37 13.85 -16.27
CA ILE A 150 10.94 13.61 -17.67
C ILE A 150 12.18 13.50 -18.58
N VAL A 151 13.17 14.38 -18.43
CA VAL A 151 14.42 14.31 -19.20
C VAL A 151 15.21 13.03 -18.86
N GLY A 152 15.27 12.68 -17.58
CA GLY A 152 15.90 11.44 -17.12
C GLY A 152 15.21 10.19 -17.67
N ALA A 153 13.88 10.19 -17.71
CA ALA A 153 13.09 9.06 -18.21
C ALA A 153 13.35 8.78 -19.71
N ASN A 154 13.62 9.80 -20.53
CA ASN A 154 13.94 9.61 -21.93
C ASN A 154 15.28 8.87 -22.16
N ASN A 155 16.15 8.85 -21.16
CA ASN A 155 17.43 8.14 -21.21
C ASN A 155 17.39 6.75 -20.57
N LEU A 156 16.24 6.34 -20.03
CA LEU A 156 16.05 5.01 -19.44
C LEU A 156 15.93 3.97 -20.56
N LYS A 157 16.95 3.15 -20.71
CA LYS A 157 16.86 1.91 -21.50
C LYS A 157 16.33 0.81 -20.58
N VAL A 158 15.15 0.33 -20.83
CA VAL A 158 14.60 -0.84 -20.15
C VAL A 158 15.18 -2.07 -20.81
N GLU A 159 16.29 -2.57 -20.30
CA GLU A 159 16.84 -3.87 -20.68
C GLU A 159 16.22 -4.95 -19.79
N ASN A 160 15.16 -5.58 -20.27
CA ASN A 160 14.52 -6.73 -19.62
C ASN A 160 15.00 -8.04 -20.27
N LYS A 161 16.31 -8.24 -20.33
CA LYS A 161 16.86 -9.51 -20.80
C LYS A 161 16.79 -10.52 -19.66
N PHE A 162 15.84 -11.44 -19.76
CA PHE A 162 15.73 -12.57 -18.82
C PHE A 162 17.02 -13.40 -18.72
N ILE A 163 17.81 -13.37 -19.76
CA ILE A 163 19.09 -14.10 -19.84
C ILE A 163 20.11 -13.62 -18.81
N ASP A 164 20.08 -12.34 -18.43
CA ASP A 164 21.05 -11.74 -17.48
C ASP A 164 20.83 -12.20 -16.02
N TYR A 165 19.70 -12.83 -15.72
CA TYR A 165 19.45 -13.46 -14.41
C TYR A 165 20.15 -14.82 -14.25
N PHE A 166 20.64 -15.41 -15.34
CA PHE A 166 21.34 -16.68 -15.30
C PHE A 166 22.86 -16.50 -15.39
N LYS A 167 23.58 -17.33 -14.63
CA LYS A 167 25.03 -17.32 -14.72
C LYS A 167 25.47 -17.76 -16.13
N LYS A 168 26.42 -17.06 -16.71
CA LYS A 168 26.94 -17.29 -18.08
C LYS A 168 27.41 -18.74 -18.37
N ASN A 169 27.68 -19.51 -17.31
CA ASN A 169 28.14 -20.90 -17.38
C ASN A 169 27.01 -21.94 -17.32
N THR A 170 25.75 -21.53 -17.35
CA THR A 170 24.61 -22.45 -17.32
C THR A 170 24.17 -22.80 -18.75
N GLU A 171 23.75 -24.05 -18.97
CA GLU A 171 23.23 -24.54 -20.26
C GLU A 171 22.02 -23.69 -20.72
N ILE A 172 21.23 -23.18 -19.75
CA ILE A 172 20.09 -22.29 -20.00
C ILE A 172 20.56 -20.97 -20.62
N TYR A 173 21.65 -20.37 -20.10
CA TYR A 173 22.21 -19.14 -20.65
C TYR A 173 22.74 -19.36 -22.07
N GLN A 174 23.44 -20.47 -22.31
CA GLN A 174 24.00 -20.80 -23.63
C GLN A 174 22.88 -21.04 -24.65
N GLY A 175 21.86 -21.82 -24.29
CA GLY A 175 20.74 -22.08 -25.19
C GLY A 175 19.88 -20.85 -25.51
N MET A 176 19.69 -19.94 -24.54
CA MET A 176 18.96 -18.68 -24.77
C MET A 176 19.79 -17.63 -25.51
N SER A 177 21.12 -17.64 -25.37
CA SER A 177 22.01 -16.70 -26.09
C SER A 177 22.17 -17.05 -27.58
N GLU A 178 21.82 -18.27 -28.01
CA GLU A 178 21.78 -18.64 -29.40
C GLU A 178 20.46 -18.29 -30.08
N LEU A 179 19.40 -17.98 -29.31
CA LEU A 179 18.07 -17.65 -29.79
C LEU A 179 17.78 -16.15 -29.84
N ASP A 180 18.62 -15.29 -29.22
CA ASP A 180 18.49 -13.85 -29.14
C ASP A 180 19.44 -13.16 -30.17
#